data_edb55fc45e600a5fbe1128d69cb6128e
#
_entry.id   edb55fc45e600a5fbe1128d69cb6128e
#
_cell.length_a   1.000
_cell.length_b   1.000
_cell.length_c   1.000
_cell.angle_alpha   90.00
_cell.angle_beta   90.00
_cell.angle_gamma   90.00
#
_symmetry.space_group_name_H-M   'P 1'
#
loop_
_entity.id
_entity.type
_entity.pdbx_description
1 polymer ?
#
loop_
_entity_poly.entity_id
_entity_poly.type
_entity_poly.pdbx_seq_one_letter_code
_entity_poly.pdbx_strand_id
1 'polypeptide(L)'
;MSASQAAGMPLVVAIDGPSGSGKSSVSRAVATALDAAYLDTGAMYRALTWWCLDQGMDVTDREAVAAVASSAPLEVGMDPDEPRIGVDGNDLTEEVRSVRVTEAVSAIATNLDVRADMRRRQRALIAEGL
;
A
#
# COMPACT_ATOMS: atom_id res chain seq x y z
N MET A 1 12.73 1.92 22.58
CA MET A 1 11.31 1.90 22.27
C MET A 1 10.58 3.01 22.94
N SER A 2 10.53 2.90 24.21
CA SER A 2 9.77 3.80 25.05
C SER A 2 10.09 5.28 24.84
N ALA A 3 11.32 5.62 24.47
CA ALA A 3 11.70 7.02 24.28
C ALA A 3 10.88 7.73 23.21
N SER A 4 10.67 7.10 22.05
CA SER A 4 9.85 7.69 21.00
C SER A 4 8.39 7.78 21.41
N GLN A 5 7.90 6.76 22.09
CA GLN A 5 6.52 6.73 22.58
C GLN A 5 6.31 7.75 23.69
N ALA A 6 7.27 7.89 24.59
CA ALA A 6 7.21 8.87 25.65
C ALA A 6 7.18 10.30 25.12
N ALA A 7 7.78 10.55 23.98
CA ALA A 7 7.74 11.85 23.33
C ALA A 7 6.45 12.09 22.54
N GLY A 8 5.52 11.12 22.53
CA GLY A 8 4.26 11.22 21.78
C GLY A 8 4.41 11.02 20.29
N MET A 9 5.60 10.64 19.82
CA MET A 9 5.86 10.38 18.41
C MET A 9 5.82 8.88 18.14
N PRO A 10 5.06 8.46 17.11
CA PRO A 10 5.04 7.05 16.75
C PRO A 10 6.41 6.62 16.24
N LEU A 11 6.79 5.39 16.57
CA LEU A 11 7.96 4.76 15.95
C LEU A 11 7.57 4.29 14.56
N VAL A 12 8.25 4.82 13.57
CA VAL A 12 8.04 4.43 12.17
C VAL A 12 9.34 3.79 11.65
N VAL A 13 9.21 2.57 11.17
CA VAL A 13 10.33 1.85 10.56
C VAL A 13 10.03 1.67 9.08
N ALA A 14 10.88 2.23 8.22
CA ALA A 14 10.77 2.06 6.79
C ALA A 14 11.70 0.94 6.32
N ILE A 15 11.15 0.00 5.58
CA ILE A 15 11.93 -1.12 5.03
C ILE A 15 11.75 -1.10 3.52
N ASP A 16 12.85 -1.06 2.81
CA ASP A 16 12.88 -1.03 1.36
C ASP A 16 13.75 -2.17 0.83
N GLY A 17 13.47 -2.56 -0.40
CA GLY A 17 14.21 -3.62 -1.07
C GLY A 17 13.50 -4.07 -2.34
N PRO A 18 14.23 -4.72 -3.24
CA PRO A 18 13.66 -5.21 -4.49
C PRO A 18 12.65 -6.34 -4.23
N SER A 19 11.75 -6.51 -5.19
CA SER A 19 10.81 -7.62 -5.18
C SER A 19 11.57 -8.96 -5.11
N GLY A 20 11.05 -9.87 -4.29
CA GLY A 20 11.67 -11.19 -4.12
C GLY A 20 12.85 -11.23 -3.14
N SER A 21 13.16 -10.13 -2.47
CA SER A 21 14.26 -10.07 -1.51
C SER A 21 13.89 -10.54 -0.10
N GLY A 22 12.65 -10.96 0.11
CA GLY A 22 12.14 -11.30 1.44
C GLY A 22 11.68 -10.09 2.24
N LYS A 23 11.53 -8.95 1.62
CA LYS A 23 11.15 -7.68 2.25
C LYS A 23 9.86 -7.80 3.07
N SER A 24 8.82 -8.40 2.52
CA SER A 24 7.53 -8.53 3.20
C SER A 24 7.62 -9.41 4.45
N SER A 25 8.33 -10.53 4.36
CA SER A 25 8.50 -11.44 5.49
C SER A 25 9.27 -10.77 6.62
N VAL A 26 10.35 -10.07 6.29
CA VAL A 26 11.16 -9.34 7.27
C VAL A 26 10.35 -8.20 7.90
N SER A 27 9.64 -7.43 7.10
CA SER A 27 8.83 -6.30 7.58
C SER A 27 7.74 -6.74 8.55
N ARG A 28 7.06 -7.83 8.24
CA ARG A 28 6.02 -8.40 9.11
C ARG A 28 6.62 -8.91 10.42
N ALA A 29 7.76 -9.59 10.36
CA ALA A 29 8.44 -10.07 11.56
C ALA A 29 8.87 -8.91 12.45
N VAL A 30 9.39 -7.82 11.88
CA VAL A 30 9.76 -6.62 12.64
C VAL A 30 8.52 -5.99 13.27
N ALA A 31 7.43 -5.85 12.54
CA ALA A 31 6.20 -5.30 13.08
C ALA A 31 5.66 -6.13 14.25
N THR A 32 5.66 -7.45 14.13
CA THR A 32 5.24 -8.34 15.19
C THR A 32 6.14 -8.21 16.42
N ALA A 33 7.45 -8.17 16.22
CA ALA A 33 8.42 -8.04 17.32
C ALA A 33 8.29 -6.72 18.06
N LEU A 34 7.90 -5.65 17.37
CA LEU A 34 7.74 -4.32 17.95
C LEU A 34 6.31 -4.03 18.40
N ASP A 35 5.40 -4.98 18.25
CA ASP A 35 3.96 -4.79 18.49
C ASP A 35 3.43 -3.57 17.71
N ALA A 36 3.80 -3.47 16.45
CA ALA A 36 3.48 -2.36 15.57
C ALA A 36 2.56 -2.80 14.44
N ALA A 37 1.92 -1.82 13.82
CA ALA A 37 1.16 -2.03 12.59
C ALA A 37 2.12 -2.28 11.42
N TYR A 38 1.62 -2.96 10.41
CA TYR A 38 2.35 -3.25 9.18
C TYR A 38 1.61 -2.63 8.00
N LEU A 39 2.32 -1.84 7.21
CA LEU A 39 1.78 -1.22 6.02
C LEU A 39 2.54 -1.70 4.78
N ASP A 40 1.84 -2.41 3.91
CA ASP A 40 2.38 -2.85 2.61
C ASP A 40 2.05 -1.80 1.55
N THR A 41 2.99 -0.92 1.29
CA THR A 41 2.80 0.17 0.32
C THR A 41 2.69 -0.38 -1.11
N GLY A 42 3.41 -1.44 -1.43
CA GLY A 42 3.32 -2.08 -2.75
C GLY A 42 1.93 -2.64 -3.01
N ALA A 43 1.29 -3.22 -2.00
CA ALA A 43 -0.07 -3.73 -2.12
C ALA A 43 -1.07 -2.60 -2.42
N MET A 44 -0.84 -1.40 -1.90
CA MET A 44 -1.70 -0.25 -2.19
C MET A 44 -1.64 0.13 -3.67
N TYR A 45 -0.44 0.16 -4.27
CA TYR A 45 -0.29 0.43 -5.71
C TYR A 45 -0.94 -0.67 -6.54
N ARG A 46 -0.82 -1.92 -6.14
CA ARG A 46 -1.42 -3.04 -6.84
C ARG A 46 -2.95 -3.01 -6.75
N ALA A 47 -3.50 -2.63 -5.62
CA ALA A 47 -4.95 -2.48 -5.45
C ALA A 47 -5.50 -1.37 -6.33
N LEU A 48 -4.82 -0.24 -6.41
CA LEU A 48 -5.19 0.83 -7.33
C LEU A 48 -5.12 0.36 -8.79
N THR A 49 -4.09 -0.39 -9.14
CA THR A 49 -3.94 -0.97 -10.47
C THR A 49 -5.10 -1.88 -10.80
N TRP A 50 -5.45 -2.79 -9.89
CA TRP A 50 -6.59 -3.69 -10.06
C TRP A 50 -7.87 -2.90 -10.30
N TRP A 51 -8.09 -1.87 -9.48
CA TRP A 51 -9.31 -1.06 -9.60
C TRP A 51 -9.40 -0.34 -10.95
N CYS A 52 -8.30 0.25 -11.40
CA CYS A 52 -8.25 0.88 -12.72
C CYS A 52 -8.56 -0.12 -13.84
N LEU A 53 -7.97 -1.30 -13.77
CA LEU A 53 -8.21 -2.36 -14.76
C LEU A 53 -9.66 -2.83 -14.72
N ASP A 54 -10.24 -2.96 -13.54
CA ASP A 54 -11.63 -3.36 -13.35
C ASP A 54 -12.60 -2.32 -13.92
N GLN A 55 -12.23 -1.05 -13.87
CA GLN A 55 -13.00 0.04 -14.48
C GLN A 55 -12.80 0.13 -16.00
N GLY A 56 -11.98 -0.73 -16.58
CA GLY A 56 -11.70 -0.69 -18.01
C GLY A 56 -10.78 0.44 -18.44
N MET A 57 -10.03 1.01 -17.51
CA MET A 57 -9.14 2.13 -17.80
C MET A 57 -7.83 1.66 -18.44
N ASP A 58 -7.29 2.51 -19.31
CA ASP A 58 -5.91 2.36 -19.79
C ASP A 58 -4.97 2.93 -18.73
N VAL A 59 -4.23 2.06 -18.06
CA VAL A 59 -3.33 2.46 -16.97
C VAL A 59 -2.14 3.30 -17.44
N THR A 60 -1.88 3.35 -18.73
CA THR A 60 -0.85 4.22 -19.33
C THR A 60 -1.35 5.64 -19.58
N ASP A 61 -2.66 5.87 -19.49
CA ASP A 61 -3.25 7.21 -19.54
C ASP A 61 -3.09 7.88 -18.18
N ARG A 62 -1.99 8.60 -18.03
CA ARG A 62 -1.57 9.17 -16.75
C ARG A 62 -2.58 10.19 -16.20
N GLU A 63 -3.17 11.01 -17.04
CA GLU A 63 -4.15 12.00 -16.62
C GLU A 63 -5.43 11.34 -16.11
N ALA A 64 -5.93 10.34 -16.84
CA ALA A 64 -7.12 9.63 -16.44
C ALA A 64 -6.94 8.89 -15.12
N VAL A 65 -5.81 8.22 -14.95
CA VAL A 65 -5.49 7.52 -13.71
C VAL A 65 -5.35 8.51 -12.54
N ALA A 66 -4.62 9.60 -12.74
CA ALA A 66 -4.45 10.62 -11.71
C ALA A 66 -5.78 11.23 -11.26
N ALA A 67 -6.70 11.44 -12.19
CA ALA A 67 -8.01 12.01 -11.91
C ALA A 67 -8.86 11.15 -10.97
N VAL A 68 -8.67 9.84 -10.96
CA VAL A 68 -9.47 8.92 -10.15
C VAL A 68 -8.72 8.34 -8.95
N ALA A 69 -7.40 8.47 -8.92
CA ALA A 69 -6.57 7.83 -7.89
C ALA A 69 -6.95 8.28 -6.47
N SER A 70 -7.21 9.57 -6.28
CA SER A 70 -7.54 10.12 -4.96
C SER A 70 -8.88 9.65 -4.44
N SER A 71 -9.80 9.27 -5.31
CA SER A 71 -11.13 8.81 -4.94
C SER A 71 -11.25 7.28 -4.92
N ALA A 72 -10.21 6.55 -5.30
CA ALA A 72 -10.24 5.09 -5.28
C ALA A 72 -10.49 4.59 -3.84
N PRO A 73 -11.51 3.76 -3.63
CA PRO A 73 -11.91 3.33 -2.29
C PRO A 73 -11.04 2.18 -1.77
N LEU A 74 -9.77 2.45 -1.56
CA LEU A 74 -8.81 1.47 -1.04
C LEU A 74 -9.06 1.20 0.44
N GLU A 75 -8.95 -0.07 0.83
CA GLU A 75 -9.11 -0.52 2.20
C GLU A 75 -7.84 -1.28 2.60
N VAL A 76 -7.21 -0.86 3.69
CA VAL A 76 -5.92 -1.40 4.11
C VAL A 76 -6.02 -1.96 5.53
N GLY A 77 -5.74 -3.25 5.68
CA GLY A 77 -5.60 -3.88 6.98
C GLY A 77 -4.13 -4.00 7.35
N MET A 78 -3.76 -3.46 8.50
CA MET A 78 -2.37 -3.31 8.91
C MET A 78 -1.94 -4.29 10.01
N ASP A 79 -2.67 -5.36 10.21
CA ASP A 79 -2.27 -6.43 11.13
C ASP A 79 -1.11 -7.21 10.52
N PRO A 80 0.08 -7.25 11.16
CA PRO A 80 1.21 -8.00 10.60
C PRO A 80 0.97 -9.50 10.51
N ASP A 81 0.07 -10.04 11.30
CA ASP A 81 -0.29 -11.46 11.24
C ASP A 81 -1.25 -11.77 10.11
N GLU A 82 -2.08 -10.81 9.74
CA GLU A 82 -3.09 -10.97 8.70
C GLU A 82 -3.24 -9.68 7.88
N PRO A 83 -2.19 -9.30 7.12
CA PRO A 83 -2.26 -8.09 6.31
C PRO A 83 -3.27 -8.28 5.17
N ARG A 84 -4.10 -7.25 4.96
CA ARG A 84 -5.13 -7.30 3.94
C ARG A 84 -5.13 -6.03 3.11
N ILE A 85 -5.55 -6.18 1.88
CA ILE A 85 -5.79 -5.07 0.96
C ILE A 85 -7.10 -5.31 0.24
N GLY A 86 -7.91 -4.29 0.11
CA GLY A 86 -9.19 -4.37 -0.57
C GLY A 86 -9.55 -3.08 -1.29
N VAL A 87 -10.57 -3.16 -2.10
CA VAL A 87 -11.15 -2.03 -2.80
C VAL A 87 -12.66 -2.19 -2.79
N ASP A 88 -13.35 -1.14 -2.34
CA ASP A 88 -14.81 -1.06 -2.37
C ASP A 88 -15.49 -2.30 -1.76
N GLY A 89 -15.02 -2.72 -0.59
CA GLY A 89 -15.57 -3.86 0.13
C GLY A 89 -15.12 -5.23 -0.37
N ASN A 90 -14.30 -5.29 -1.41
CA ASN A 90 -13.78 -6.54 -1.94
C ASN A 90 -12.37 -6.80 -1.42
N ASP A 91 -12.16 -7.95 -0.80
CA ASP A 91 -10.83 -8.37 -0.38
C ASP A 91 -10.04 -8.82 -1.61
N LEU A 92 -8.95 -8.14 -1.88
CA LEU A 92 -8.10 -8.39 -3.06
C LEU A 92 -6.72 -8.92 -2.68
N THR A 93 -6.56 -9.39 -1.46
CA THR A 93 -5.24 -9.82 -0.95
C THR A 93 -4.56 -10.82 -1.87
N GLU A 94 -5.30 -11.66 -2.56
CA GLU A 94 -4.75 -12.60 -3.54
C GLU A 94 -4.72 -12.03 -4.95
N GLU A 95 -5.79 -11.37 -5.39
CA GLU A 95 -5.92 -10.85 -6.76
C GLU A 95 -4.87 -9.81 -7.11
N VAL A 96 -4.39 -9.04 -6.13
CA VAL A 96 -3.33 -8.06 -6.39
C VAL A 96 -2.00 -8.71 -6.80
N ARG A 97 -1.87 -10.01 -6.60
CA ARG A 97 -0.68 -10.77 -7.00
C ARG A 97 -0.82 -11.42 -8.38
N SER A 98 -1.94 -11.23 -9.04
CA SER A 98 -2.17 -11.80 -10.38
C SER A 98 -1.17 -11.28 -11.39
N VAL A 99 -0.98 -12.04 -12.46
CA VAL A 99 -0.10 -11.64 -13.59
C VAL A 99 -0.60 -10.34 -14.21
N ARG A 100 -1.90 -10.21 -14.36
CA ARG A 100 -2.54 -9.02 -14.93
C ARG A 100 -2.16 -7.74 -14.16
N VAL A 101 -2.24 -7.78 -12.85
CA VAL A 101 -1.86 -6.64 -11.99
C VAL A 101 -0.33 -6.44 -12.02
N THR A 102 0.42 -7.51 -11.93
CA THR A 102 1.88 -7.45 -11.93
C THR A 102 2.43 -6.81 -13.20
N GLU A 103 1.84 -7.09 -14.34
CA GLU A 103 2.25 -6.52 -15.63
C GLU A 103 1.88 -5.03 -15.74
N ALA A 104 0.81 -4.60 -15.08
CA ALA A 104 0.28 -3.24 -15.22
C ALA A 104 0.77 -2.28 -14.13
N VAL A 105 1.23 -2.78 -12.98
CA VAL A 105 1.51 -1.94 -11.80
C VAL A 105 2.60 -0.91 -12.03
N SER A 106 3.55 -1.17 -12.93
CA SER A 106 4.64 -0.24 -13.21
C SER A 106 4.14 1.09 -13.75
N ALA A 107 3.14 1.06 -14.64
CA ALA A 107 2.54 2.29 -15.18
C ALA A 107 1.88 3.13 -14.07
N ILE A 108 1.28 2.47 -13.10
CA ILE A 108 0.66 3.15 -11.94
C ILE A 108 1.75 3.69 -11.00
N ALA A 109 2.73 2.87 -10.67
CA ALA A 109 3.76 3.23 -9.70
C ALA A 109 4.72 4.33 -10.18
N THR A 110 4.84 4.53 -11.48
CA THR A 110 5.66 5.59 -12.06
C THR A 110 4.90 6.88 -12.34
N ASN A 111 3.59 6.89 -12.11
CA ASN A 111 2.76 8.09 -12.24
C ASN A 111 2.99 9.00 -11.03
N LEU A 112 3.56 10.19 -11.25
CA LEU A 112 3.96 11.09 -10.17
C LEU A 112 2.77 11.59 -9.35
N ASP A 113 1.62 11.82 -9.95
CA ASP A 113 0.43 12.27 -9.25
C ASP A 113 -0.13 11.17 -8.36
N VAL A 114 -0.09 9.92 -8.84
CA VAL A 114 -0.46 8.75 -8.05
C VAL A 114 0.48 8.60 -6.85
N ARG A 115 1.78 8.77 -7.07
CA ARG A 115 2.76 8.68 -5.98
C ARG A 115 2.50 9.72 -4.89
N ALA A 116 2.19 10.95 -5.30
CA ALA A 116 1.86 12.02 -4.35
C ALA A 116 0.61 11.67 -3.53
N ASP A 117 -0.43 11.15 -4.19
CA ASP A 117 -1.65 10.73 -3.51
C ASP A 117 -1.40 9.57 -2.56
N MET A 118 -0.64 8.57 -2.99
CA MET A 118 -0.29 7.43 -2.14
C MET A 118 0.48 7.86 -0.90
N ARG A 119 1.41 8.81 -1.03
CA ARG A 119 2.11 9.33 0.14
C ARG A 119 1.17 9.98 1.16
N ARG A 120 0.17 10.73 0.67
CA ARG A 120 -0.85 11.32 1.56
C ARG A 120 -1.63 10.24 2.29
N ARG A 121 -2.07 9.21 1.58
CA ARG A 121 -2.81 8.09 2.16
C ARG A 121 -1.99 7.33 3.18
N GLN A 122 -0.72 7.05 2.86
CA GLN A 122 0.19 6.33 3.75
C GLN A 122 0.45 7.10 5.03
N ARG A 123 0.67 8.41 4.92
CA ARG A 123 0.87 9.26 6.10
C ARG A 123 -0.37 9.30 7.00
N ALA A 124 -1.55 9.37 6.40
CA ALA A 124 -2.81 9.33 7.15
C ALA A 124 -2.98 7.98 7.87
N LEU A 125 -2.69 6.88 7.20
CA LEU A 125 -2.77 5.54 7.80
C LEU A 125 -1.77 5.38 8.95
N ILE A 126 -0.56 5.88 8.80
CA ILE A 126 0.45 5.84 9.86
C ILE A 126 -0.01 6.64 11.07
N ALA A 127 -0.61 7.80 10.85
CA ALA A 127 -1.11 8.64 11.94
C ALA A 127 -2.29 8.00 12.68
N GLU A 128 -3.18 7.31 11.96
CA GLU A 128 -4.38 6.69 12.54
C GLU A 128 -4.13 5.29 13.09
N GLY A 129 -3.27 4.53 12.45
CA GLY A 129 -3.07 3.11 12.73
C GLY A 129 -2.17 2.83 13.92
N LEU A 130 -1.60 3.84 14.47
CA LEU A 130 -0.66 3.72 15.58
C LEU A 130 -1.20 4.32 16.85
#